data_56e9db28a36505934960b67afca3a318
#
_entry.id   56e9db28a36505934960b67afca3a318
#
_cell.length_a   1.000
_cell.length_b   1.000
_cell.length_c   1.000
_cell.angle_alpha   90.00
_cell.angle_beta   90.00
_cell.angle_gamma   90.00
#
_symmetry.space_group_name_H-M   'P 1'
#
loop_
_entity.id
_entity.type
_entity.pdbx_description
1 polymer ?
#
loop_
_entity_poly.entity_id
_entity_poly.type
_entity_poly.pdbx_seq_one_letter_code
_entity_poly.pdbx_strand_id
1 'polypeptide(L)'
;GIVLGAASIIYALYKDHLNVVPGNSTWVGRDRFVLSAGHGSALLYSCLYHMGFDIEMEELKHFRDLNSLTPGHPEYKVTPGVDVTTGPLGEGVGMAVGMALAQRYLDAIAKKEKNDTKLLDYYTYCLCGDGDLMEGVSYEALSFASTQNLNKLILLYDHNEVSLDSSTDITFTENIYTRFEALDFNIIDVKDGSDYKEISSAIKKAKKSKRPSIIICNTIIGEDSKLEGTNKVHGAPLTKSDLASIKKEYKITEPAFSIPSTILKYLQDSINLRVNKKYAAWKEEYTTVKEEELTGLVHLLNLLERNAFVIDFDDSKFKISDVLYEDPTTLDFSTD
;
A
#
# COMPACT_ATOMS: atom_id res chain seq x y z
N GLY A 1 -6.99 7.63 -15.93
CA GLY A 1 -6.16 6.63 -16.64
C GLY A 1 -5.61 5.56 -15.71
N ILE A 2 -4.88 5.94 -14.66
CA ILE A 2 -4.27 4.99 -13.69
C ILE A 2 -5.28 4.00 -13.08
N VAL A 3 -6.53 4.41 -12.89
CA VAL A 3 -7.59 3.54 -12.34
C VAL A 3 -7.81 2.29 -13.18
N LEU A 4 -7.71 2.40 -14.51
CA LEU A 4 -7.82 1.27 -15.42
C LEU A 4 -6.49 0.51 -15.53
N GLY A 5 -5.39 1.20 -15.84
CA GLY A 5 -4.10 0.56 -16.04
C GLY A 5 -3.59 -0.22 -14.82
N ALA A 6 -3.76 0.32 -13.60
CA ALA A 6 -3.29 -0.34 -12.38
C ALA A 6 -4.35 -1.23 -11.68
N ALA A 7 -5.54 -1.43 -12.30
CA ALA A 7 -6.61 -2.20 -11.69
C ALA A 7 -6.20 -3.64 -11.36
N SER A 8 -5.51 -4.33 -12.27
CA SER A 8 -5.03 -5.69 -12.07
C SER A 8 -3.96 -5.79 -10.98
N ILE A 9 -3.15 -4.74 -10.78
CA ILE A 9 -2.13 -4.68 -9.75
C ILE A 9 -2.78 -4.68 -8.36
N ILE A 10 -3.70 -3.75 -8.13
CA ILE A 10 -4.36 -3.64 -6.82
C ILE A 10 -5.27 -4.84 -6.56
N TYR A 11 -5.94 -5.36 -7.59
CA TYR A 11 -6.76 -6.57 -7.49
C TYR A 11 -5.93 -7.78 -7.06
N ALA A 12 -4.81 -8.06 -7.74
CA ALA A 12 -3.92 -9.16 -7.38
C ALA A 12 -3.40 -9.04 -5.94
N LEU A 13 -3.01 -7.82 -5.54
CA LEU A 13 -2.52 -7.55 -4.21
C LEU A 13 -3.57 -7.85 -3.14
N TYR A 14 -4.73 -7.20 -3.21
CA TYR A 14 -5.76 -7.30 -2.17
C TYR A 14 -6.39 -8.69 -2.12
N LYS A 15 -6.69 -9.28 -3.27
CA LYS A 15 -7.31 -10.59 -3.34
C LYS A 15 -6.39 -11.69 -2.80
N ASP A 16 -5.12 -11.73 -3.23
CA ASP A 16 -4.26 -12.90 -3.04
C ASP A 16 -3.17 -12.71 -1.98
N HIS A 17 -2.79 -11.49 -1.64
CA HIS A 17 -1.54 -11.25 -0.91
C HIS A 17 -1.63 -10.39 0.33
N LEU A 18 -2.36 -9.27 0.28
CA LEU A 18 -2.40 -8.30 1.36
C LEU A 18 -3.17 -8.86 2.57
N ASN A 19 -2.52 -8.96 3.71
CA ASN A 19 -3.13 -9.46 4.95
C ASN A 19 -3.71 -8.29 5.74
N VAL A 20 -4.95 -7.97 5.49
CA VAL A 20 -5.75 -6.97 6.20
C VAL A 20 -7.11 -7.56 6.55
N VAL A 21 -7.70 -7.10 7.64
CA VAL A 21 -9.07 -7.48 8.05
C VAL A 21 -9.95 -6.26 7.83
N PRO A 22 -10.86 -6.27 6.85
CA PRO A 22 -11.69 -5.09 6.55
C PRO A 22 -12.43 -4.55 7.76
N GLY A 23 -13.00 -5.40 8.61
CA GLY A 23 -13.67 -5.01 9.86
C GLY A 23 -12.72 -4.66 11.02
N ASN A 24 -11.40 -4.71 10.83
CA ASN A 24 -10.39 -4.32 11.82
C ASN A 24 -9.17 -3.71 11.13
N SER A 25 -9.32 -2.50 10.62
CA SER A 25 -8.26 -1.75 9.93
C SER A 25 -7.11 -1.33 10.86
N THR A 26 -7.26 -1.49 12.17
CA THR A 26 -6.24 -1.14 13.17
C THR A 26 -5.41 -2.35 13.64
N TRP A 27 -5.69 -3.55 13.13
CA TRP A 27 -4.89 -4.72 13.48
C TRP A 27 -3.39 -4.48 13.29
N VAL A 28 -2.62 -4.56 14.37
CA VAL A 28 -1.19 -4.23 14.39
C VAL A 28 -0.37 -5.13 13.48
N GLY A 29 -0.67 -6.42 13.43
CA GLY A 29 0.03 -7.41 12.59
C GLY A 29 -0.39 -7.44 11.11
N ARG A 30 -1.25 -6.50 10.66
CA ARG A 30 -1.65 -6.41 9.26
C ARG A 30 -0.50 -5.95 8.37
N ASP A 31 -0.56 -6.31 7.09
CA ASP A 31 0.27 -5.67 6.07
C ASP A 31 -0.12 -4.19 5.89
N ARG A 32 0.75 -3.41 5.30
CA ARG A 32 0.55 -1.98 4.98
C ARG A 32 0.49 -1.80 3.48
N PHE A 33 -0.39 -0.92 3.03
CA PHE A 33 -0.47 -0.51 1.64
C PHE A 33 -0.39 1.00 1.51
N VAL A 34 0.55 1.46 0.70
CA VAL A 34 0.75 2.88 0.37
C VAL A 34 0.45 3.10 -1.10
N LEU A 35 -0.52 3.92 -1.41
CA LEU A 35 -0.74 4.44 -2.75
C LEU A 35 0.08 5.73 -2.90
N SER A 36 1.34 5.62 -3.37
CA SER A 36 2.22 6.77 -3.57
C SER A 36 1.71 7.67 -4.69
N ALA A 37 1.25 7.06 -5.79
CA ALA A 37 0.52 7.76 -6.85
C ALA A 37 -0.88 8.19 -6.36
N GLY A 38 -0.92 9.11 -5.38
CA GLY A 38 -2.14 9.49 -4.65
C GLY A 38 -3.28 10.00 -5.50
N HIS A 39 -2.99 10.53 -6.69
CA HIS A 39 -4.01 10.92 -7.69
C HIS A 39 -4.84 9.74 -8.20
N GLY A 40 -4.38 8.50 -8.00
CA GLY A 40 -5.12 7.26 -8.25
C GLY A 40 -6.11 6.87 -7.15
N SER A 41 -6.46 7.75 -6.24
CA SER A 41 -7.29 7.49 -5.05
C SER A 41 -8.62 6.78 -5.35
N ALA A 42 -9.28 7.08 -6.47
CA ALA A 42 -10.49 6.39 -6.89
C ALA A 42 -10.30 4.87 -7.08
N LEU A 43 -9.11 4.43 -7.53
CA LEU A 43 -8.76 3.02 -7.61
C LEU A 43 -8.74 2.39 -6.20
N LEU A 44 -8.08 3.05 -5.26
CA LEU A 44 -7.98 2.56 -3.88
C LEU A 44 -9.37 2.48 -3.23
N TYR A 45 -10.17 3.55 -3.28
CA TYR A 45 -11.50 3.57 -2.68
C TYR A 45 -12.44 2.52 -3.26
N SER A 46 -12.42 2.36 -4.58
CA SER A 46 -13.16 1.30 -5.26
C SER A 46 -12.72 -0.08 -4.76
N CYS A 47 -11.40 -0.31 -4.65
CA CYS A 47 -10.86 -1.57 -4.14
C CYS A 47 -11.29 -1.82 -2.68
N LEU A 48 -11.17 -0.82 -1.80
CA LEU A 48 -11.56 -0.94 -0.39
C LEU A 48 -13.04 -1.31 -0.26
N TYR A 49 -13.92 -0.64 -1.02
CA TYR A 49 -15.35 -0.99 -1.07
C TYR A 49 -15.56 -2.46 -1.48
N HIS A 50 -14.93 -2.89 -2.58
CA HIS A 50 -15.09 -4.25 -3.08
C HIS A 50 -14.58 -5.32 -2.10
N MET A 51 -13.57 -5.00 -1.33
CA MET A 51 -12.97 -5.90 -0.34
C MET A 51 -13.69 -5.88 1.01
N GLY A 52 -14.73 -5.06 1.17
CA GLY A 52 -15.60 -5.05 2.35
C GLY A 52 -15.11 -4.17 3.49
N PHE A 53 -14.30 -3.16 3.21
CA PHE A 53 -14.03 -2.11 4.18
C PHE A 53 -15.28 -1.25 4.41
N ASP A 54 -15.31 -0.52 5.51
CA ASP A 54 -16.45 0.30 5.94
C ASP A 54 -16.56 1.59 5.09
N ILE A 55 -16.83 1.40 3.81
CA ILE A 55 -17.09 2.44 2.80
C ILE A 55 -18.35 2.02 2.06
N GLU A 56 -19.34 2.89 2.03
CA GLU A 56 -20.56 2.63 1.30
C GLU A 56 -20.49 3.11 -0.15
N MET A 57 -21.34 2.56 -1.03
CA MET A 57 -21.43 2.96 -2.44
C MET A 57 -21.78 4.45 -2.57
N GLU A 58 -22.52 5.02 -1.63
CA GLU A 58 -22.86 6.43 -1.64
C GLU A 58 -21.61 7.31 -1.49
N GLU A 59 -20.64 6.91 -0.68
CA GLU A 59 -19.36 7.62 -0.55
C GLU A 59 -18.57 7.63 -1.86
N LEU A 60 -18.63 6.54 -2.63
CA LEU A 60 -17.97 6.50 -3.96
C LEU A 60 -18.64 7.45 -4.97
N LYS A 61 -19.95 7.72 -4.85
CA LYS A 61 -20.66 8.69 -5.68
C LYS A 61 -20.30 10.14 -5.34
N HIS A 62 -19.91 10.38 -4.09
CA HIS A 62 -19.46 11.67 -3.58
C HIS A 62 -17.93 11.85 -3.62
N PHE A 63 -17.28 11.16 -4.55
CA PHE A 63 -15.82 11.27 -4.74
C PHE A 63 -15.38 12.72 -4.96
N ARG A 64 -14.47 13.20 -4.11
CA ARG A 64 -13.91 14.57 -4.08
C ARG A 64 -14.90 15.65 -3.60
N ASP A 65 -16.07 15.28 -3.13
CA ASP A 65 -16.97 16.25 -2.50
C ASP A 65 -16.42 16.68 -1.13
N LEU A 66 -16.79 17.88 -0.71
CA LEU A 66 -16.38 18.41 0.59
C LEU A 66 -16.93 17.52 1.72
N ASN A 67 -16.08 17.13 2.64
CA ASN A 67 -16.38 16.23 3.77
C ASN A 67 -16.75 14.77 3.37
N SER A 68 -16.52 14.37 2.13
CA SER A 68 -16.68 12.97 1.72
C SER A 68 -15.60 12.10 2.35
N LEU A 69 -15.93 10.83 2.62
CA LEU A 69 -14.93 9.80 2.99
C LEU A 69 -13.99 9.41 1.82
N THR A 70 -14.22 9.96 0.62
CA THR A 70 -13.43 9.69 -0.58
C THR A 70 -12.80 10.97 -1.15
N PRO A 71 -11.88 11.61 -0.41
CA PRO A 71 -11.22 12.83 -0.86
C PRO A 71 -10.38 12.62 -2.13
N GLY A 72 -9.92 13.70 -2.76
CA GLY A 72 -9.19 13.66 -4.02
C GLY A 72 -7.87 12.89 -3.99
N HIS A 73 -7.23 12.83 -2.83
CA HIS A 73 -6.06 12.01 -2.52
C HIS A 73 -6.33 11.22 -1.25
N PRO A 74 -5.67 10.06 -1.02
CA PRO A 74 -5.88 9.30 0.21
C PRO A 74 -5.51 10.12 1.44
N GLU A 75 -6.38 10.10 2.44
CA GLU A 75 -6.16 10.78 3.72
C GLU A 75 -6.28 9.78 4.87
N TYR A 76 -5.22 9.70 5.67
CA TYR A 76 -5.17 8.84 6.85
C TYR A 76 -6.23 9.27 7.87
N LYS A 77 -6.94 8.32 8.45
CA LYS A 77 -8.06 8.50 9.38
C LYS A 77 -9.35 9.10 8.78
N VAL A 78 -9.35 9.50 7.52
CA VAL A 78 -10.59 9.90 6.82
C VAL A 78 -11.24 8.69 6.21
N THR A 79 -10.53 7.99 5.32
CA THR A 79 -11.05 6.80 4.64
C THR A 79 -10.66 5.52 5.40
N PRO A 80 -11.61 4.66 5.80
CA PRO A 80 -11.30 3.37 6.40
C PRO A 80 -10.40 2.52 5.50
N GLY A 81 -9.28 2.02 6.06
CA GLY A 81 -8.33 1.19 5.31
C GLY A 81 -7.21 1.95 4.60
N VAL A 82 -7.18 3.28 4.69
CA VAL A 82 -6.06 4.10 4.21
C VAL A 82 -4.99 4.17 5.30
N ASP A 83 -3.77 3.75 4.96
CA ASP A 83 -2.64 3.69 5.90
C ASP A 83 -1.87 5.01 6.04
N VAL A 84 -1.84 5.83 4.99
CA VAL A 84 -1.13 7.12 4.98
C VAL A 84 -1.83 8.14 4.08
N THR A 85 -1.64 9.41 4.38
CA THR A 85 -1.99 10.52 3.50
C THR A 85 -0.92 10.66 2.43
N THR A 86 -1.31 10.69 1.16
CA THR A 86 -0.43 10.88 0.01
C THR A 86 -1.00 11.95 -0.93
N GLY A 87 -0.18 12.46 -1.83
CA GLY A 87 -0.55 13.50 -2.80
C GLY A 87 0.69 13.98 -3.55
N PRO A 88 1.64 14.65 -2.89
CA PRO A 88 2.93 14.96 -3.52
C PRO A 88 3.67 13.68 -3.91
N LEU A 89 4.12 13.60 -5.16
CA LEU A 89 4.77 12.42 -5.70
C LEU A 89 6.08 12.11 -4.95
N GLY A 90 6.41 10.83 -4.82
CA GLY A 90 7.60 10.36 -4.12
C GLY A 90 7.49 10.30 -2.60
N GLU A 91 6.65 11.13 -1.96
CA GLU A 91 6.48 11.09 -0.49
C GLU A 91 5.95 9.74 -0.02
N GLY A 92 4.99 9.15 -0.75
CA GLY A 92 4.47 7.83 -0.43
C GLY A 92 5.53 6.73 -0.46
N VAL A 93 6.49 6.82 -1.40
CA VAL A 93 7.66 5.91 -1.43
C VAL A 93 8.49 6.06 -0.16
N GLY A 94 8.78 7.31 0.25
CA GLY A 94 9.49 7.60 1.50
C GLY A 94 8.76 7.05 2.73
N MET A 95 7.44 7.25 2.81
CA MET A 95 6.59 6.73 3.89
C MET A 95 6.60 5.20 3.93
N ALA A 96 6.54 4.52 2.78
CA ALA A 96 6.61 3.07 2.69
C ALA A 96 7.96 2.52 3.19
N VAL A 97 9.05 3.21 2.87
CA VAL A 97 10.38 2.89 3.40
C VAL A 97 10.41 3.04 4.92
N GLY A 98 9.87 4.15 5.45
CA GLY A 98 9.75 4.37 6.88
C GLY A 98 8.92 3.28 7.59
N MET A 99 7.79 2.86 7.01
CA MET A 99 6.97 1.76 7.53
C MET A 99 7.71 0.42 7.54
N ALA A 100 8.46 0.12 6.49
CA ALA A 100 9.25 -1.11 6.40
C ALA A 100 10.41 -1.12 7.40
N LEU A 101 11.04 0.04 7.64
CA LEU A 101 12.05 0.22 8.67
C LEU A 101 11.45 0.02 10.07
N ALA A 102 10.31 0.67 10.33
CA ALA A 102 9.59 0.52 11.60
C ALA A 102 9.23 -0.95 11.86
N GLN A 103 8.71 -1.67 10.84
CA GLN A 103 8.43 -3.09 10.97
C GLN A 103 9.66 -3.89 11.38
N ARG A 104 10.79 -3.68 10.71
CA ARG A 104 12.03 -4.39 11.02
C ARG A 104 12.53 -4.12 12.44
N TYR A 105 12.46 -2.86 12.86
CA TYR A 105 12.87 -2.43 14.19
C TYR A 105 11.97 -3.04 15.28
N LEU A 106 10.66 -2.92 15.13
CA LEU A 106 9.66 -3.44 16.06
C LEU A 106 9.68 -4.97 16.14
N ASP A 107 9.85 -5.67 15.01
CA ASP A 107 9.99 -7.12 14.96
C ASP A 107 11.27 -7.58 15.68
N ALA A 108 12.36 -6.83 15.57
CA ALA A 108 13.60 -7.13 16.29
C ALA A 108 13.44 -6.95 17.78
N ILE A 109 12.72 -5.92 18.25
CA ILE A 109 12.39 -5.74 19.67
C ILE A 109 11.51 -6.89 20.16
N ALA A 110 10.43 -7.20 19.42
CA ALA A 110 9.53 -8.29 19.80
C ALA A 110 10.26 -9.63 19.93
N LYS A 111 11.20 -9.90 19.02
CA LYS A 111 12.00 -11.14 19.04
C LYS A 111 13.03 -11.21 20.16
N LYS A 112 13.42 -10.11 20.79
CA LYS A 112 14.22 -10.16 22.03
C LYS A 112 13.42 -10.75 23.19
N GLU A 113 12.13 -10.45 23.25
CA GLU A 113 11.23 -10.96 24.29
C GLU A 113 10.78 -12.40 23.99
N LYS A 114 10.44 -12.68 22.73
CA LYS A 114 10.00 -14.00 22.26
C LYS A 114 10.58 -14.30 20.88
N ASN A 115 11.63 -15.11 20.83
CA ASN A 115 12.48 -15.34 19.65
C ASN A 115 11.69 -15.73 18.37
N ASP A 116 10.63 -16.55 18.52
CA ASP A 116 9.87 -17.08 17.39
C ASP A 116 8.59 -16.27 17.07
N THR A 117 8.39 -15.12 17.72
CA THR A 117 7.18 -14.33 17.53
C THR A 117 7.02 -13.85 16.09
N LYS A 118 5.76 -13.87 15.62
CA LYS A 118 5.35 -13.35 14.31
C LYS A 118 4.31 -12.25 14.41
N LEU A 119 4.10 -11.70 15.61
CA LEU A 119 3.10 -10.66 15.85
C LEU A 119 3.31 -9.41 14.99
N LEU A 120 4.57 -9.11 14.63
CA LEU A 120 4.97 -7.96 13.82
C LEU A 120 5.61 -8.37 12.48
N ASP A 121 5.33 -9.59 12.00
CA ASP A 121 5.82 -10.13 10.72
C ASP A 121 4.89 -9.75 9.55
N TYR A 122 4.92 -8.49 9.13
CA TYR A 122 4.10 -7.95 8.05
C TYR A 122 4.92 -7.30 6.92
N TYR A 123 4.32 -7.19 5.75
CA TYR A 123 4.89 -6.52 4.58
C TYR A 123 4.36 -5.09 4.43
N THR A 124 5.16 -4.25 3.79
CA THR A 124 4.73 -2.94 3.28
C THR A 124 4.77 -2.98 1.76
N TYR A 125 3.62 -2.72 1.15
CA TYR A 125 3.46 -2.60 -0.30
C TYR A 125 3.28 -1.14 -0.66
N CYS A 126 3.93 -0.70 -1.74
CA CYS A 126 3.80 0.66 -2.24
C CYS A 126 3.51 0.63 -3.74
N LEU A 127 2.35 1.15 -4.14
CA LEU A 127 2.04 1.36 -5.56
C LEU A 127 2.52 2.76 -5.94
N CYS A 128 3.49 2.81 -6.85
CA CYS A 128 4.10 4.04 -7.35
C CYS A 128 4.09 4.05 -8.87
N GLY A 129 4.12 5.22 -9.47
CA GLY A 129 4.22 5.43 -10.90
C GLY A 129 5.55 6.05 -11.33
N ASP A 130 5.69 6.35 -12.63
CA ASP A 130 6.87 6.99 -13.21
C ASP A 130 7.21 8.31 -12.49
N GLY A 131 6.22 9.16 -12.25
CA GLY A 131 6.41 10.43 -11.57
C GLY A 131 6.92 10.29 -10.13
N ASP A 132 6.51 9.26 -9.38
CA ASP A 132 7.05 9.00 -8.05
C ASP A 132 8.55 8.69 -8.09
N LEU A 133 8.99 7.94 -9.12
CA LEU A 133 10.40 7.56 -9.26
C LEU A 133 11.28 8.65 -9.86
N MET A 134 10.71 9.74 -10.37
CA MET A 134 11.45 10.94 -10.77
C MET A 134 11.87 11.79 -9.57
N GLU A 135 11.15 11.69 -8.45
CA GLU A 135 11.38 12.55 -7.28
C GLU A 135 12.66 12.19 -6.53
N GLY A 136 13.40 13.20 -6.08
CA GLY A 136 14.64 13.04 -5.32
C GLY A 136 14.45 12.27 -4.02
N VAL A 137 13.34 12.51 -3.31
CA VAL A 137 13.00 11.81 -2.07
C VAL A 137 12.87 10.30 -2.28
N SER A 138 12.38 9.85 -3.43
CA SER A 138 12.32 8.43 -3.78
C SER A 138 13.71 7.82 -3.91
N TYR A 139 14.65 8.53 -4.57
CA TYR A 139 16.05 8.07 -4.69
C TYR A 139 16.71 7.87 -3.34
N GLU A 140 16.63 8.86 -2.48
CA GLU A 140 17.25 8.84 -1.16
C GLU A 140 16.65 7.74 -0.30
N ALA A 141 15.32 7.66 -0.24
CA ALA A 141 14.61 6.65 0.53
C ALA A 141 14.92 5.22 0.05
N LEU A 142 14.94 4.98 -1.27
CA LEU A 142 15.21 3.66 -1.83
C LEU A 142 16.67 3.24 -1.66
N SER A 143 17.62 4.17 -1.77
CA SER A 143 19.03 3.92 -1.44
C SER A 143 19.18 3.48 0.02
N PHE A 144 18.51 4.16 0.94
CA PHE A 144 18.47 3.79 2.34
C PHE A 144 17.82 2.41 2.56
N ALA A 145 16.67 2.14 1.92
CA ALA A 145 15.97 0.86 2.01
C ALA A 145 16.85 -0.32 1.60
N SER A 146 17.63 -0.13 0.53
CA SER A 146 18.63 -1.12 0.08
C SER A 146 19.73 -1.34 1.13
N THR A 147 20.37 -0.25 1.57
CA THR A 147 21.42 -0.31 2.60
C THR A 147 20.95 -1.03 3.86
N GLN A 148 19.71 -0.81 4.24
CA GLN A 148 19.08 -1.48 5.38
C GLN A 148 18.52 -2.87 5.06
N ASN A 149 18.59 -3.35 3.82
CA ASN A 149 18.01 -4.64 3.41
C ASN A 149 16.55 -4.82 3.84
N LEU A 150 15.70 -3.82 3.59
CA LEU A 150 14.30 -3.85 4.00
C LEU A 150 13.49 -4.84 3.15
N ASN A 151 13.72 -6.11 3.34
CA ASN A 151 13.17 -7.20 2.52
C ASN A 151 11.65 -7.37 2.63
N LYS A 152 11.00 -6.68 3.55
CA LYS A 152 9.54 -6.60 3.67
C LYS A 152 8.93 -5.43 2.89
N LEU A 153 9.74 -4.60 2.23
CA LEU A 153 9.31 -3.59 1.29
C LEU A 153 9.15 -4.20 -0.10
N ILE A 154 7.97 -4.05 -0.69
CA ILE A 154 7.67 -4.47 -2.06
C ILE A 154 7.05 -3.28 -2.80
N LEU A 155 7.78 -2.73 -3.75
CA LEU A 155 7.26 -1.73 -4.66
C LEU A 155 6.51 -2.42 -5.80
N LEU A 156 5.31 -1.94 -6.09
CA LEU A 156 4.50 -2.26 -7.25
C LEU A 156 4.59 -1.04 -8.17
N TYR A 157 5.40 -1.13 -9.21
CA TYR A 157 5.64 0.00 -10.09
C TYR A 157 4.73 -0.08 -11.31
N ASP A 158 3.79 0.87 -11.40
CA ASP A 158 2.93 1.10 -12.56
C ASP A 158 3.75 1.80 -13.64
N HIS A 159 4.42 0.99 -14.47
CA HIS A 159 5.27 1.45 -15.56
C HIS A 159 4.44 1.63 -16.82
N ASN A 160 3.88 2.81 -16.99
CA ASN A 160 3.00 3.15 -18.10
C ASN A 160 3.60 4.18 -19.08
N GLU A 161 4.82 4.66 -18.79
CA GLU A 161 5.60 5.56 -19.62
C GLU A 161 4.92 6.91 -19.93
N VAL A 162 3.99 7.34 -19.04
CA VAL A 162 3.22 8.59 -19.24
C VAL A 162 3.29 9.46 -17.99
N SER A 163 3.58 10.73 -18.19
CA SER A 163 3.46 11.79 -17.18
C SER A 163 2.25 12.68 -17.47
N LEU A 164 2.03 13.72 -16.65
CA LEU A 164 0.86 14.61 -16.78
C LEU A 164 0.80 15.30 -18.15
N ASP A 165 1.93 15.80 -18.64
CA ASP A 165 1.98 16.64 -19.84
C ASP A 165 2.46 15.89 -21.08
N SER A 166 3.14 14.75 -20.93
CA SER A 166 3.77 14.04 -22.04
C SER A 166 4.07 12.59 -21.71
N SER A 167 4.62 11.86 -22.69
CA SER A 167 5.30 10.61 -22.46
C SER A 167 6.62 10.82 -21.72
N THR A 168 7.14 9.79 -21.05
CA THR A 168 8.36 9.87 -20.22
C THR A 168 9.65 10.00 -21.04
N ASP A 169 9.62 9.74 -22.34
CA ASP A 169 10.78 9.86 -23.24
C ASP A 169 11.38 11.27 -23.30
N ILE A 170 10.64 12.28 -22.84
CA ILE A 170 11.11 13.68 -22.75
C ILE A 170 11.72 13.99 -21.39
N THR A 171 11.23 13.35 -20.31
CA THR A 171 11.53 13.78 -18.95
C THR A 171 12.19 12.72 -18.08
N PHE A 172 12.05 11.43 -18.44
CA PHE A 172 12.49 10.31 -17.62
C PHE A 172 13.04 9.18 -18.48
N THR A 173 14.26 9.37 -19.00
CA THR A 173 14.90 8.46 -19.95
C THR A 173 15.91 7.51 -19.33
N GLU A 174 16.02 7.48 -18.02
CA GLU A 174 16.92 6.58 -17.34
C GLU A 174 16.46 5.12 -17.41
N ASN A 175 17.42 4.20 -17.31
CA ASN A 175 17.11 2.79 -17.27
C ASN A 175 16.78 2.35 -15.83
N ILE A 176 15.50 2.17 -15.56
CA ILE A 176 14.99 1.77 -14.23
C ILE A 176 15.57 0.43 -13.78
N TYR A 177 15.72 -0.54 -14.67
CA TYR A 177 16.33 -1.83 -14.32
C TYR A 177 17.75 -1.65 -13.79
N THR A 178 18.57 -0.91 -14.52
CA THR A 178 19.98 -0.64 -14.12
C THR A 178 20.05 0.15 -12.83
N ARG A 179 19.11 1.12 -12.63
CA ARG A 179 19.03 1.87 -11.38
C ARG A 179 18.80 0.94 -10.18
N PHE A 180 17.76 0.11 -10.25
CA PHE A 180 17.40 -0.80 -9.16
C PHE A 180 18.41 -1.96 -9.00
N GLU A 181 19.07 -2.37 -10.06
CA GLU A 181 20.20 -3.30 -9.99
C GLU A 181 21.37 -2.68 -9.20
N ALA A 182 21.74 -1.43 -9.49
CA ALA A 182 22.77 -0.69 -8.76
C ALA A 182 22.40 -0.46 -7.28
N LEU A 183 21.11 -0.35 -6.97
CA LEU A 183 20.60 -0.29 -5.61
C LEU A 183 20.48 -1.68 -4.95
N ASP A 184 20.89 -2.75 -5.58
CA ASP A 184 20.78 -4.12 -5.06
C ASP A 184 19.33 -4.55 -4.68
N PHE A 185 18.33 -4.08 -5.41
CA PHE A 185 16.95 -4.55 -5.27
C PHE A 185 16.76 -5.90 -5.96
N ASN A 186 15.80 -6.68 -5.48
CA ASN A 186 15.26 -7.81 -6.22
C ASN A 186 14.25 -7.29 -7.26
N ILE A 187 14.62 -7.39 -8.54
CA ILE A 187 13.82 -6.87 -9.64
C ILE A 187 13.02 -8.02 -10.25
N ILE A 188 11.72 -7.81 -10.42
CA ILE A 188 10.79 -8.75 -11.05
C ILE A 188 10.03 -8.00 -12.13
N ASP A 189 10.14 -8.47 -13.36
CA ASP A 189 9.44 -7.92 -14.50
C ASP A 189 8.11 -8.65 -14.72
N VAL A 190 7.03 -7.90 -14.88
CA VAL A 190 5.69 -8.33 -15.29
C VAL A 190 5.44 -7.71 -16.65
N LYS A 191 5.46 -8.52 -17.69
CA LYS A 191 5.38 -8.05 -19.07
C LYS A 191 3.99 -7.55 -19.44
N ASP A 192 2.97 -8.17 -18.88
CA ASP A 192 1.57 -7.80 -19.07
C ASP A 192 0.96 -7.38 -17.74
N GLY A 193 0.89 -6.08 -17.51
CA GLY A 193 0.32 -5.47 -16.30
C GLY A 193 -1.19 -5.67 -16.17
N SER A 194 -1.87 -6.19 -17.19
CA SER A 194 -3.28 -6.60 -17.12
C SER A 194 -3.46 -8.04 -16.65
N ASP A 195 -2.41 -8.91 -16.74
CA ASP A 195 -2.47 -10.29 -16.23
C ASP A 195 -2.25 -10.36 -14.71
N TYR A 196 -3.36 -10.35 -13.97
CA TYR A 196 -3.31 -10.45 -12.51
C TYR A 196 -2.61 -11.72 -12.00
N LYS A 197 -2.55 -12.80 -12.79
CA LYS A 197 -1.88 -14.05 -12.37
C LYS A 197 -0.37 -13.91 -12.43
N GLU A 198 0.12 -13.21 -13.46
CA GLU A 198 1.54 -12.87 -13.58
C GLU A 198 1.96 -11.97 -12.41
N ILE A 199 1.16 -10.93 -12.11
CA ILE A 199 1.39 -10.03 -10.96
C ILE A 199 1.36 -10.82 -9.64
N SER A 200 0.34 -11.66 -9.43
CA SER A 200 0.24 -12.49 -8.21
C SER A 200 1.44 -13.42 -8.05
N SER A 201 1.93 -13.99 -9.16
CA SER A 201 3.16 -14.81 -9.17
C SER A 201 4.41 -13.99 -8.81
N ALA A 202 4.50 -12.76 -9.35
CA ALA A 202 5.60 -11.84 -9.06
C ALA A 202 5.64 -11.46 -7.56
N ILE A 203 4.49 -11.14 -6.96
CA ILE A 203 4.40 -10.86 -5.52
C ILE A 203 4.83 -12.07 -4.68
N LYS A 204 4.45 -13.29 -5.08
CA LYS A 204 4.92 -14.51 -4.41
C LYS A 204 6.45 -14.69 -4.48
N LYS A 205 7.07 -14.31 -5.60
CA LYS A 205 8.54 -14.33 -5.75
C LYS A 205 9.19 -13.25 -4.88
N ALA A 206 8.64 -12.02 -4.88
CA ALA A 206 9.14 -10.91 -4.08
C ALA A 206 9.15 -11.24 -2.57
N LYS A 207 8.11 -11.88 -2.05
CA LYS A 207 8.05 -12.33 -0.64
C LYS A 207 9.14 -13.30 -0.22
N LYS A 208 9.83 -13.95 -1.15
CA LYS A 208 10.94 -14.87 -0.87
C LYS A 208 12.30 -14.19 -0.88
N SER A 209 12.37 -12.96 -1.33
CA SER A 209 13.62 -12.20 -1.40
C SER A 209 14.13 -11.84 -0.01
N LYS A 210 15.45 -11.78 0.13
CA LYS A 210 16.14 -11.25 1.31
C LYS A 210 16.46 -9.76 1.16
N ARG A 211 16.13 -9.17 0.01
CA ARG A 211 16.36 -7.76 -0.33
C ARG A 211 15.00 -7.09 -0.59
N PRO A 212 14.90 -5.76 -0.50
CA PRO A 212 13.70 -5.06 -0.94
C PRO A 212 13.42 -5.41 -2.41
N SER A 213 12.17 -5.43 -2.80
CA SER A 213 11.76 -5.84 -4.14
C SER A 213 11.06 -4.71 -4.88
N ILE A 214 11.29 -4.63 -6.19
CA ILE A 214 10.48 -3.88 -7.12
C ILE A 214 9.87 -4.85 -8.14
N ILE A 215 8.58 -4.74 -8.35
CA ILE A 215 7.83 -5.44 -9.39
C ILE A 215 7.47 -4.40 -10.43
N ILE A 216 8.09 -4.47 -11.60
CA ILE A 216 7.87 -3.55 -12.71
C ILE A 216 6.71 -4.11 -13.51
N CYS A 217 5.54 -3.46 -13.43
CA CYS A 217 4.34 -3.87 -14.13
C CYS A 217 4.19 -2.99 -15.38
N ASN A 218 4.39 -3.56 -16.55
CA ASN A 218 4.20 -2.85 -17.81
C ASN A 218 2.70 -2.72 -18.08
N THR A 219 2.15 -1.54 -17.91
CA THR A 219 0.72 -1.23 -17.99
C THR A 219 0.44 -0.25 -19.11
N ILE A 220 -0.83 -0.10 -19.44
CA ILE A 220 -1.29 0.93 -20.37
C ILE A 220 -2.22 1.88 -19.60
N ILE A 221 -1.82 3.14 -19.51
CA ILE A 221 -2.67 4.13 -18.85
C ILE A 221 -3.98 4.29 -19.61
N GLY A 222 -5.11 4.23 -18.89
CA GLY A 222 -6.43 4.35 -19.55
C GLY A 222 -6.78 3.18 -20.48
N GLU A 223 -6.28 2.00 -20.18
CA GLU A 223 -6.49 0.75 -20.94
C GLU A 223 -7.94 0.61 -21.38
N ASP A 224 -8.16 0.19 -22.63
CA ASP A 224 -9.45 0.04 -23.31
C ASP A 224 -10.23 1.35 -23.56
N SER A 225 -9.70 2.50 -23.20
CA SER A 225 -10.27 3.78 -23.62
C SER A 225 -9.75 4.20 -25.00
N LYS A 226 -10.45 5.13 -25.67
CA LYS A 226 -10.02 5.63 -26.99
C LYS A 226 -8.69 6.37 -26.97
N LEU A 227 -8.26 6.83 -25.83
CA LEU A 227 -7.04 7.61 -25.63
C LEU A 227 -6.03 6.86 -24.76
N GLU A 228 -6.16 5.53 -24.67
CA GLU A 228 -5.21 4.69 -23.93
C GLU A 228 -3.76 4.98 -24.34
N GLY A 229 -2.84 4.80 -23.39
CA GLY A 229 -1.42 5.03 -23.62
C GLY A 229 -1.03 6.49 -23.85
N THR A 230 -1.95 7.45 -23.66
CA THR A 230 -1.66 8.87 -23.84
C THR A 230 -1.82 9.68 -22.55
N ASN A 231 -1.11 10.81 -22.48
CA ASN A 231 -1.24 11.75 -21.37
C ASN A 231 -2.65 12.37 -21.23
N LYS A 232 -3.48 12.29 -22.27
CA LYS A 232 -4.84 12.85 -22.26
C LYS A 232 -5.79 12.15 -21.27
N VAL A 233 -5.48 10.95 -20.84
CA VAL A 233 -6.22 10.22 -19.80
C VAL A 233 -5.53 10.30 -18.43
N HIS A 234 -4.39 10.98 -18.34
CA HIS A 234 -3.72 11.23 -17.08
C HIS A 234 -4.39 12.43 -16.37
N GLY A 235 -5.00 12.21 -15.23
CA GLY A 235 -5.70 13.27 -14.49
C GLY A 235 -7.04 13.74 -15.06
N ALA A 236 -7.45 13.27 -16.23
CA ALA A 236 -8.73 13.61 -16.84
C ALA A 236 -9.77 12.49 -16.69
N PRO A 237 -11.05 12.83 -16.45
CA PRO A 237 -12.11 11.82 -16.40
C PRO A 237 -12.38 11.25 -17.80
N LEU A 238 -12.73 9.97 -17.86
CA LEU A 238 -13.18 9.33 -19.07
C LEU A 238 -14.48 9.96 -19.57
N THR A 239 -14.65 10.02 -20.90
CA THR A 239 -15.90 10.51 -21.49
C THR A 239 -17.02 9.47 -21.36
N LYS A 240 -18.27 9.92 -21.46
CA LYS A 240 -19.43 9.00 -21.48
C LYS A 240 -19.31 7.96 -22.60
N SER A 241 -18.72 8.33 -23.74
CA SER A 241 -18.53 7.41 -24.87
C SER A 241 -17.44 6.37 -24.59
N ASP A 242 -16.37 6.73 -23.86
CA ASP A 242 -15.33 5.78 -23.44
C ASP A 242 -15.91 4.76 -22.47
N LEU A 243 -16.62 5.23 -21.44
CA LEU A 243 -17.31 4.37 -20.48
C LEU A 243 -18.28 3.40 -21.16
N ALA A 244 -19.05 3.87 -22.16
CA ALA A 244 -19.97 3.01 -22.90
C ALA A 244 -19.23 1.95 -23.72
N SER A 245 -18.08 2.30 -24.32
CA SER A 245 -17.23 1.35 -25.06
C SER A 245 -16.64 0.29 -24.13
N ILE A 246 -16.04 0.70 -23.02
CA ILE A 246 -15.46 -0.19 -22.02
C ILE A 246 -16.53 -1.14 -21.44
N LYS A 247 -17.70 -0.60 -21.07
CA LYS A 247 -18.81 -1.45 -20.59
C LYS A 247 -19.23 -2.49 -21.62
N LYS A 248 -19.28 -2.12 -22.90
CA LYS A 248 -19.62 -3.04 -23.99
C LYS A 248 -18.57 -4.14 -24.14
N GLU A 249 -17.30 -3.79 -24.11
CA GLU A 249 -16.17 -4.73 -24.23
C GLU A 249 -16.21 -5.76 -23.11
N TYR A 250 -16.31 -5.30 -21.87
CA TYR A 250 -16.40 -6.15 -20.68
C TYR A 250 -17.79 -6.75 -20.45
N LYS A 251 -18.76 -6.52 -21.34
CA LYS A 251 -20.15 -7.02 -21.22
C LYS A 251 -20.81 -6.62 -19.91
N ILE A 252 -20.49 -5.43 -19.39
CA ILE A 252 -21.09 -4.87 -18.19
C ILE A 252 -22.44 -4.28 -18.53
N THR A 253 -23.50 -4.89 -18.05
CA THR A 253 -24.90 -4.45 -18.29
C THR A 253 -25.48 -3.67 -17.12
N GLU A 254 -24.84 -3.72 -15.99
CA GLU A 254 -25.29 -3.09 -14.75
C GLU A 254 -25.30 -1.56 -14.88
N PRO A 255 -26.26 -0.89 -14.22
CA PRO A 255 -26.25 0.57 -14.08
C PRO A 255 -24.95 1.09 -13.46
N ALA A 256 -24.68 2.39 -13.60
CA ALA A 256 -23.59 3.04 -12.90
C ALA A 256 -23.73 2.83 -11.37
N PHE A 257 -22.60 2.64 -10.69
CA PHE A 257 -22.55 2.38 -9.25
C PHE A 257 -23.37 1.16 -8.79
N SER A 258 -23.51 0.17 -9.65
CA SER A 258 -24.18 -1.09 -9.34
C SER A 258 -23.23 -2.25 -9.63
N ILE A 259 -23.15 -3.17 -8.68
CA ILE A 259 -22.28 -4.35 -8.75
C ILE A 259 -23.12 -5.58 -8.41
N PRO A 260 -23.04 -6.66 -9.20
CA PRO A 260 -23.71 -7.90 -8.83
C PRO A 260 -23.28 -8.39 -7.46
N SER A 261 -24.24 -8.67 -6.60
CA SER A 261 -23.98 -9.14 -5.23
C SER A 261 -23.14 -10.42 -5.16
N THR A 262 -23.22 -11.25 -6.20
CA THR A 262 -22.40 -12.47 -6.34
C THR A 262 -20.92 -12.15 -6.52
N ILE A 263 -20.59 -11.09 -7.28
CA ILE A 263 -19.20 -10.64 -7.48
C ILE A 263 -18.67 -10.03 -6.19
N LEU A 264 -19.44 -9.14 -5.56
CA LEU A 264 -19.04 -8.50 -4.31
C LEU A 264 -18.80 -9.55 -3.22
N LYS A 265 -19.74 -10.50 -3.06
CA LYS A 265 -19.58 -11.62 -2.13
C LYS A 265 -18.34 -12.47 -2.42
N TYR A 266 -18.08 -12.81 -3.68
CA TYR A 266 -16.89 -13.57 -4.07
C TYR A 266 -15.58 -12.87 -3.67
N LEU A 267 -15.48 -11.56 -3.87
CA LEU A 267 -14.30 -10.78 -3.49
C LEU A 267 -14.10 -10.75 -1.98
N GLN A 268 -15.15 -10.44 -1.24
CA GLN A 268 -15.13 -10.40 0.22
C GLN A 268 -14.83 -11.78 0.84
N ASP A 269 -15.46 -12.84 0.34
CA ASP A 269 -15.19 -14.19 0.80
C ASP A 269 -13.74 -14.61 0.51
N SER A 270 -13.18 -14.22 -0.65
CA SER A 270 -11.81 -14.56 -1.02
C SER A 270 -10.78 -13.97 -0.05
N ILE A 271 -10.93 -12.71 0.34
CA ILE A 271 -10.04 -12.07 1.32
C ILE A 271 -10.25 -12.67 2.71
N ASN A 272 -11.50 -12.84 3.13
CA ASN A 272 -11.83 -13.34 4.47
C ASN A 272 -11.32 -14.76 4.69
N LEU A 273 -11.50 -15.67 3.73
CA LEU A 273 -10.99 -17.05 3.82
C LEU A 273 -9.48 -17.10 4.01
N ARG A 274 -8.75 -16.24 3.33
CA ARG A 274 -7.29 -16.17 3.42
C ARG A 274 -6.82 -15.54 4.71
N VAL A 275 -7.41 -14.42 5.09
CA VAL A 275 -6.90 -13.58 6.19
C VAL A 275 -7.38 -14.06 7.55
N ASN A 276 -8.58 -14.60 7.67
CA ASN A 276 -9.14 -15.04 8.95
C ASN A 276 -8.26 -16.08 9.65
N LYS A 277 -7.67 -17.01 8.89
CA LYS A 277 -6.76 -18.02 9.46
C LYS A 277 -5.50 -17.37 10.04
N LYS A 278 -4.91 -16.41 9.32
CA LYS A 278 -3.72 -15.67 9.79
C LYS A 278 -4.04 -14.79 10.99
N TYR A 279 -5.18 -14.10 10.96
CA TYR A 279 -5.64 -13.27 12.06
C TYR A 279 -5.98 -14.07 13.32
N ALA A 280 -6.60 -15.25 13.17
CA ALA A 280 -6.87 -16.15 14.29
C ALA A 280 -5.57 -16.64 14.95
N ALA A 281 -4.58 -17.07 14.16
CA ALA A 281 -3.28 -17.48 14.67
C ALA A 281 -2.54 -16.30 15.37
N TRP A 282 -2.65 -15.09 14.82
CA TRP A 282 -2.10 -13.89 15.45
C TRP A 282 -2.75 -13.61 16.80
N LYS A 283 -4.08 -13.72 16.90
CA LYS A 283 -4.80 -13.53 18.17
C LYS A 283 -4.41 -14.55 19.23
N GLU A 284 -4.26 -15.81 18.82
CA GLU A 284 -3.82 -16.89 19.70
C GLU A 284 -2.43 -16.59 20.27
N GLU A 285 -1.48 -16.23 19.39
CA GLU A 285 -0.13 -15.84 19.81
C GLU A 285 -0.15 -14.59 20.71
N TYR A 286 -0.95 -13.58 20.39
CA TYR A 286 -1.10 -12.38 21.20
C TYR A 286 -1.64 -12.68 22.61
N THR A 287 -2.62 -13.58 22.69
CA THR A 287 -3.16 -14.04 24.00
C THR A 287 -2.09 -14.77 24.81
N THR A 288 -1.34 -15.68 24.18
CA THR A 288 -0.23 -16.40 24.82
C THR A 288 0.83 -15.43 25.37
N VAL A 289 1.21 -14.41 24.61
CA VAL A 289 2.19 -13.40 25.06
C VAL A 289 1.68 -12.64 26.28
N LYS A 290 0.38 -12.35 26.37
CA LYS A 290 -0.22 -11.72 27.56
C LYS A 290 -0.22 -12.66 28.77
N GLU A 291 -0.50 -13.96 28.56
CA GLU A 291 -0.50 -14.96 29.63
C GLU A 291 0.92 -15.28 30.15
N GLU A 292 1.91 -15.22 29.27
CA GLU A 292 3.33 -15.39 29.61
C GLU A 292 3.94 -14.18 30.34
N GLU A 293 3.15 -13.11 30.55
CA GLU A 293 3.56 -11.86 31.22
C GLU A 293 4.82 -11.22 30.59
N LEU A 294 4.97 -11.34 29.26
CA LEU A 294 6.03 -10.68 28.49
C LEU A 294 5.78 -9.18 28.43
N THR A 295 6.05 -8.50 29.54
CA THR A 295 5.63 -7.11 29.80
C THR A 295 6.11 -6.13 28.74
N GLY A 296 7.35 -6.25 28.27
CA GLY A 296 7.91 -5.39 27.23
C GLY A 296 7.18 -5.53 25.89
N LEU A 297 6.90 -6.76 25.46
CA LEU A 297 6.18 -7.02 24.22
C LEU A 297 4.70 -6.61 24.32
N VAL A 298 4.05 -6.90 25.45
CA VAL A 298 2.66 -6.47 25.70
C VAL A 298 2.56 -4.94 25.70
N HIS A 299 3.51 -4.27 26.34
CA HIS A 299 3.56 -2.80 26.34
C HIS A 299 3.70 -2.23 24.93
N LEU A 300 4.66 -2.75 24.16
CA LEU A 300 4.87 -2.37 22.76
C LEU A 300 3.60 -2.53 21.91
N LEU A 301 2.93 -3.69 22.00
CA LEU A 301 1.71 -3.97 21.26
C LEU A 301 0.57 -3.02 21.66
N ASN A 302 0.42 -2.72 22.94
CA ASN A 302 -0.58 -1.77 23.44
C ASN A 302 -0.32 -0.35 22.91
N LEU A 303 0.94 0.09 22.83
CA LEU A 303 1.30 1.39 22.27
C LEU A 303 0.92 1.45 20.76
N LEU A 304 1.23 0.39 20.02
CA LEU A 304 0.90 0.28 18.61
C LEU A 304 -0.62 0.27 18.37
N GLU A 305 -1.39 -0.47 19.18
CA GLU A 305 -2.86 -0.51 19.09
C GLU A 305 -3.51 0.84 19.38
N ARG A 306 -2.93 1.61 20.30
CA ARG A 306 -3.45 2.95 20.65
C ARG A 306 -3.10 4.04 19.65
N ASN A 307 -2.36 3.72 18.58
CA ASN A 307 -1.77 4.71 17.67
C ASN A 307 -0.92 5.77 18.43
N ALA A 308 -0.29 5.37 19.52
CA ALA A 308 0.47 6.28 20.40
C ALA A 308 1.76 6.82 19.74
N PHE A 309 2.10 6.33 18.54
CA PHE A 309 3.18 6.84 17.70
C PHE A 309 2.74 7.95 16.73
N VAL A 310 1.49 8.40 16.80
CA VAL A 310 1.11 9.63 16.10
C VAL A 310 1.73 10.78 16.87
N ILE A 311 2.85 11.27 16.37
CA ILE A 311 3.44 12.52 16.83
C ILE A 311 2.48 13.61 16.39
N ASP A 312 1.68 14.12 17.31
CA ASP A 312 0.98 15.38 17.10
C ASP A 312 1.99 16.50 17.29
N PHE A 313 2.49 17.03 16.19
CA PHE A 313 3.48 18.11 16.22
C PHE A 313 2.95 19.40 16.84
N ASP A 314 1.65 19.50 17.07
CA ASP A 314 1.00 20.67 17.70
C ASP A 314 1.00 20.58 19.24
N ASP A 315 1.38 19.44 19.82
CA ASP A 315 1.50 19.32 21.29
C ASP A 315 2.91 19.66 21.76
N SER A 316 3.10 20.92 22.12
CA SER A 316 4.36 21.44 22.69
C SER A 316 4.80 20.76 24.00
N LYS A 317 4.01 19.84 24.52
CA LYS A 317 4.29 19.03 25.73
C LYS A 317 4.77 17.62 25.40
N PHE A 318 4.75 17.22 24.12
CA PHE A 318 5.17 15.90 23.72
C PHE A 318 6.69 15.80 23.68
N LYS A 319 7.25 14.99 24.55
CA LYS A 319 8.66 14.60 24.47
C LYS A 319 8.74 13.20 23.89
N ILE A 320 9.57 13.01 22.86
CA ILE A 320 9.89 11.69 22.31
C ILE A 320 10.31 10.71 23.43
N SER A 321 10.98 11.23 24.47
CA SER A 321 11.28 10.48 25.68
C SER A 321 10.05 9.85 26.34
N ASP A 322 8.90 10.49 26.33
CA ASP A 322 7.73 10.05 27.06
C ASP A 322 7.02 8.85 26.39
N VAL A 323 7.30 8.61 25.10
CA VAL A 323 6.77 7.47 24.34
C VAL A 323 7.77 6.33 24.20
N LEU A 324 9.05 6.63 24.17
CA LEU A 324 10.12 5.65 23.96
C LEU A 324 10.81 5.20 25.27
N TYR A 325 10.56 5.85 26.41
CA TYR A 325 11.37 5.74 27.61
C TYR A 325 10.61 5.58 28.93
N GLU A 326 9.61 4.73 28.98
CA GLU A 326 9.20 4.19 30.27
C GLU A 326 10.12 3.04 30.74
N ASP A 327 11.02 2.54 29.88
CA ASP A 327 12.06 1.59 30.29
C ASP A 327 13.45 2.22 30.13
N PRO A 328 14.14 2.56 31.26
CA PRO A 328 15.44 3.22 31.23
C PRO A 328 16.60 2.33 30.74
N THR A 329 16.35 1.10 30.31
CA THR A 329 17.40 0.19 29.85
C THR A 329 17.62 0.20 28.33
N THR A 330 16.86 0.96 27.56
CA THR A 330 16.95 0.94 26.10
C THR A 330 17.07 2.33 25.49
N LEU A 331 18.26 2.64 25.02
CA LEU A 331 18.63 3.67 24.07
C LEU A 331 18.61 5.12 24.60
N ASP A 332 19.76 5.52 25.12
CA ASP A 332 20.15 6.91 25.30
C ASP A 332 20.39 7.55 23.92
N PHE A 333 19.48 8.42 23.48
CA PHE A 333 19.65 9.31 22.34
C PHE A 333 20.02 10.74 22.78
N SER A 334 20.46 10.91 24.02
CA SER A 334 21.10 12.13 24.44
C SER A 334 22.48 12.21 23.86
N THR A 335 22.61 12.73 22.66
CA THR A 335 23.89 13.23 22.19
C THR A 335 23.68 14.42 21.32
N ASP A 336 24.21 15.51 21.80
CA ASP A 336 24.85 16.66 21.19
C ASP A 336 24.32 17.16 19.84
#